data_79b67344fde52949064a318c66d85230
#
_entry.id   79b67344fde52949064a318c66d85230
#
_cell.length_a   1.000
_cell.length_b   1.000
_cell.length_c   1.000
_cell.angle_alpha   90.00
_cell.angle_beta   90.00
_cell.angle_gamma   90.00
#
_symmetry.space_group_name_H-M   'P 1'
#
loop_
_entity.id
_entity.type
_entity.pdbx_description
1 polymer ?
#
loop_
_entity_poly.entity_id
_entity_poly.type
_entity_poly.pdbx_seq_one_letter_code
_entity_poly.pdbx_strand_id
1 'polypeptide(L)'
;MPVRLAAVALVAIVILATAGGSFTSSPAAAAQVRAKVQSLIEQLRGATLPEGIAKTNGRIEATQIDVAAKYAGRLATVTVKEGDEVTAGQVIARISSPEYEAQLRGARAQVLKAKQALAESEALIAQRKSDHTYAETDVERGKPLVEKGYLAKQVFDQRVTKAEVTDAALRAAEAQHEAAQFAIKSAEAEVERIDAILVDLTLVAPRSGRVQYLIHRAGEVVDAGTRILTILDLGDVYMTIYLPAAQAGQLALGDEARMTLDPFPHYVIPATISFVATDAQFTPKSVETKEEREKLIFRIKLQVDPKVLGKYHTQVKTGVRGMGFVRTETAASWPDNLAVNLP
;
A
#
# COMPACT_ATOMS: atom_id res chain seq x y z
N MET A 1 1.13 5.18 45.06
CA MET A 1 0.40 5.68 46.25
C MET A 1 1.27 6.03 47.49
N PRO A 2 2.44 5.47 47.79
CA PRO A 2 3.23 5.83 48.98
C PRO A 2 3.88 7.22 48.95
N VAL A 3 4.23 7.74 47.77
CA VAL A 3 4.92 9.05 47.62
C VAL A 3 4.01 10.24 47.97
N ARG A 4 2.71 10.14 47.71
CA ARG A 4 1.74 11.22 48.04
C ARG A 4 1.50 11.35 49.56
N LEU A 5 1.56 10.27 50.30
CA LEU A 5 1.44 10.33 51.76
C LEU A 5 2.68 10.94 52.45
N ALA A 6 3.88 10.69 51.87
CA ALA A 6 5.12 11.27 52.39
C ALA A 6 5.18 12.80 52.15
N ALA A 7 4.69 13.28 51.04
CA ALA A 7 4.65 14.73 50.73
C ALA A 7 3.65 15.47 51.64
N VAL A 8 2.48 14.90 51.91
CA VAL A 8 1.48 15.47 52.81
C VAL A 8 1.99 15.47 54.27
N ALA A 9 2.71 14.42 54.71
CA ALA A 9 3.32 14.37 56.01
C ALA A 9 4.43 15.43 56.20
N LEU A 10 5.24 15.70 55.16
CA LEU A 10 6.32 16.70 55.20
C LEU A 10 5.75 18.13 55.25
N VAL A 11 4.67 18.41 54.57
CA VAL A 11 3.96 19.70 54.63
C VAL A 11 3.27 19.91 55.98
N ALA A 12 2.72 18.86 56.59
CA ALA A 12 2.12 18.92 57.93
C ALA A 12 3.19 19.17 59.00
N ILE A 13 4.41 18.59 58.88
CA ILE A 13 5.52 18.80 59.82
C ILE A 13 6.04 20.25 59.74
N VAL A 14 6.09 20.85 58.54
CA VAL A 14 6.52 22.25 58.38
C VAL A 14 5.46 23.22 58.95
N ILE A 15 4.17 22.90 58.83
CA ILE A 15 3.09 23.72 59.38
C ILE A 15 3.06 23.59 60.92
N LEU A 16 3.32 22.42 61.50
CA LEU A 16 3.40 22.24 62.96
C LEU A 16 4.65 22.92 63.56
N ALA A 17 5.75 22.96 62.86
CA ALA A 17 6.99 23.64 63.31
C ALA A 17 6.85 25.17 63.34
N THR A 18 5.88 25.76 62.61
CA THR A 18 5.62 27.19 62.58
C THR A 18 4.57 27.64 63.61
N ALA A 19 3.84 26.68 64.25
CA ALA A 19 2.75 27.01 65.18
C ALA A 19 3.13 26.89 66.66
N GLY A 20 4.28 26.41 67.01
CA GLY A 20 4.66 26.18 68.43
C GLY A 20 6.12 26.40 68.74
N GLY A 21 6.51 27.63 69.01
CA GLY A 21 7.82 27.90 69.59
C GLY A 21 8.44 29.20 69.10
N SER A 22 8.70 30.08 70.02
CA SER A 22 9.44 31.33 69.89
C SER A 22 10.88 31.08 69.45
N PHE A 23 11.10 30.85 68.18
CA PHE A 23 12.41 30.93 67.54
C PHE A 23 12.46 32.21 66.73
N THR A 24 13.40 33.11 67.08
CA THR A 24 13.77 34.26 66.29
C THR A 24 14.43 33.81 64.99
N SER A 25 13.64 33.32 64.10
CA SER A 25 14.11 32.99 62.75
C SER A 25 14.25 34.29 61.97
N SER A 26 15.47 34.61 61.54
CA SER A 26 15.78 35.70 60.62
C SER A 26 14.80 35.62 59.41
N PRO A 27 14.22 36.76 58.98
CA PRO A 27 13.30 36.76 57.85
C PRO A 27 13.91 36.17 56.55
N ALA A 28 15.24 36.13 56.46
CA ALA A 28 16.00 35.51 55.38
C ALA A 28 15.89 33.97 55.37
N ALA A 29 15.84 33.30 56.55
CA ALA A 29 15.71 31.86 56.62
C ALA A 29 14.29 31.37 56.24
N ALA A 30 13.27 32.14 56.63
CA ALA A 30 11.89 31.86 56.21
C ALA A 30 11.66 32.05 54.70
N ALA A 31 12.33 33.04 54.12
CA ALA A 31 12.30 33.24 52.63
C ALA A 31 12.98 32.09 51.86
N GLN A 32 14.15 31.60 52.35
CA GLN A 32 14.84 30.46 51.75
C GLN A 32 14.04 29.16 51.82
N VAL A 33 13.38 28.88 52.97
CA VAL A 33 12.49 27.71 53.10
C VAL A 33 11.29 27.81 52.17
N ARG A 34 10.64 29.00 52.08
CA ARG A 34 9.55 29.22 51.13
C ARG A 34 9.98 29.03 49.67
N ALA A 35 11.13 29.57 49.27
CA ALA A 35 11.68 29.39 47.91
C ALA A 35 11.98 27.91 47.62
N LYS A 36 12.54 27.17 48.57
CA LYS A 36 12.85 25.77 48.43
C LYS A 36 11.60 24.88 48.42
N VAL A 37 10.57 25.23 49.19
CA VAL A 37 9.26 24.56 49.14
C VAL A 37 8.52 24.89 47.82
N GLN A 38 8.57 26.11 47.33
CA GLN A 38 8.01 26.45 46.04
C GLN A 38 8.73 25.72 44.90
N SER A 39 10.05 25.65 44.87
CA SER A 39 10.80 24.88 43.85
C SER A 39 10.49 23.38 43.93
N LEU A 40 10.28 22.83 45.15
CA LEU A 40 9.85 21.43 45.32
C LEU A 40 8.40 21.20 44.83
N ILE A 41 7.50 22.14 45.09
CA ILE A 41 6.12 22.10 44.60
C ILE A 41 6.09 22.21 43.06
N GLU A 42 6.93 23.04 42.47
CA GLU A 42 7.07 23.16 41.01
C GLU A 42 7.65 21.88 40.39
N GLN A 43 8.65 21.25 41.04
CA GLN A 43 9.17 19.95 40.64
C GLN A 43 8.13 18.82 40.79
N LEU A 44 7.27 18.85 41.80
CA LEU A 44 6.21 17.87 42.01
C LEU A 44 4.98 18.09 41.14
N ARG A 45 4.71 19.31 40.70
CA ARG A 45 3.63 19.60 39.74
C ARG A 45 3.93 19.13 38.34
N GLY A 46 5.17 18.73 38.02
CA GLY A 46 5.60 18.52 36.63
C GLY A 46 5.52 19.82 35.84
N ALA A 47 6.47 20.10 34.99
CA ALA A 47 6.47 21.31 34.19
C ALA A 47 5.07 21.51 33.57
N THR A 48 4.36 22.56 34.01
CA THR A 48 3.10 22.96 33.40
C THR A 48 3.42 23.36 31.97
N LEU A 49 2.82 22.65 31.01
CA LEU A 49 3.00 23.01 29.61
C LEU A 49 2.46 24.44 29.38
N PRO A 50 3.12 25.24 28.55
CA PRO A 50 2.60 26.54 28.14
C PRO A 50 1.18 26.43 27.59
N GLU A 51 0.38 27.47 27.78
CA GLU A 51 -0.91 27.59 27.09
C GLU A 51 -0.69 27.46 25.59
N GLY A 52 -1.59 26.78 24.90
CA GLY A 52 -1.46 26.54 23.45
C GLY A 52 -0.70 25.28 23.06
N ILE A 53 -0.29 24.40 24.01
CA ILE A 53 0.27 23.08 23.73
C ILE A 53 -0.61 22.01 24.38
N ALA A 54 -1.20 21.13 23.57
CA ALA A 54 -1.93 19.96 24.03
C ALA A 54 -1.01 18.75 24.13
N LYS A 55 -1.20 17.96 25.21
CA LYS A 55 -0.46 16.75 25.51
C LYS A 55 -1.42 15.60 25.72
N THR A 56 -1.16 14.48 25.05
CA THR A 56 -1.98 13.27 25.23
C THR A 56 -1.17 12.01 25.04
N ASN A 57 -1.66 10.90 25.60
CA ASN A 57 -1.06 9.60 25.40
C ASN A 57 -1.24 9.15 23.94
N GLY A 58 -0.20 8.51 23.39
CA GLY A 58 -0.24 7.95 22.07
C GLY A 58 0.43 6.59 21.98
N ARG A 59 0.29 5.97 20.82
CA ARG A 59 0.91 4.70 20.51
C ARG A 59 1.56 4.78 19.14
N ILE A 60 2.78 4.30 19.04
CA ILE A 60 3.50 4.17 17.76
C ILE A 60 2.89 3.03 16.94
N GLU A 61 2.55 3.34 15.72
CA GLU A 61 2.02 2.42 14.72
C GLU A 61 2.81 2.57 13.43
N ALA A 62 2.79 1.54 12.59
CA ALA A 62 3.31 1.59 11.23
C ALA A 62 2.26 1.02 10.28
N THR A 63 2.30 1.44 9.04
CA THR A 63 1.40 0.93 8.02
C THR A 63 1.67 -0.55 7.81
N GLN A 64 0.61 -1.35 7.93
CA GLN A 64 0.64 -2.80 7.71
C GLN A 64 0.18 -3.11 6.30
N ILE A 65 0.93 -3.97 5.62
CA ILE A 65 0.65 -4.41 4.27
C ILE A 65 0.53 -5.93 4.29
N ASP A 66 -0.67 -6.40 4.01
CA ASP A 66 -0.94 -7.83 3.92
C ASP A 66 -0.61 -8.33 2.52
N VAL A 67 0.22 -9.36 2.43
CA VAL A 67 0.50 -10.08 1.19
C VAL A 67 -0.36 -11.32 1.15
N ALA A 68 -1.29 -11.37 0.19
CA ALA A 68 -2.25 -12.43 0.03
C ALA A 68 -2.06 -13.17 -1.30
N ALA A 69 -2.43 -14.45 -1.32
CA ALA A 69 -2.46 -15.26 -2.54
C ALA A 69 -3.59 -14.79 -3.46
N LYS A 70 -3.29 -14.49 -4.72
CA LYS A 70 -4.31 -14.14 -5.71
C LYS A 70 -5.02 -15.39 -6.25
N TYR A 71 -4.32 -16.51 -6.31
CA TYR A 71 -4.81 -17.79 -6.79
C TYR A 71 -4.56 -18.88 -5.75
N ALA A 72 -5.43 -19.87 -5.75
CA ALA A 72 -5.30 -21.05 -4.90
C ALA A 72 -4.14 -21.96 -5.36
N GLY A 73 -3.51 -22.64 -4.40
CA GLY A 73 -2.45 -23.61 -4.68
C GLY A 73 -1.65 -23.96 -3.44
N ARG A 74 -0.62 -24.77 -3.62
CA ARG A 74 0.29 -25.17 -2.54
C ARG A 74 1.47 -24.20 -2.48
N LEU A 75 1.78 -23.66 -1.30
CA LEU A 75 3.01 -22.91 -1.05
C LEU A 75 4.23 -23.82 -1.25
N ALA A 76 4.91 -23.69 -2.39
CA ALA A 76 6.10 -24.47 -2.67
C ALA A 76 7.29 -24.01 -1.81
N THR A 77 7.48 -22.71 -1.72
CA THR A 77 8.56 -22.09 -0.94
C THR A 77 8.08 -20.81 -0.28
N VAL A 78 8.61 -20.56 0.92
CA VAL A 78 8.54 -19.27 1.60
C VAL A 78 9.98 -18.91 1.94
N THR A 79 10.46 -17.80 1.41
CA THR A 79 11.89 -17.43 1.45
C THR A 79 12.26 -16.51 2.62
N VAL A 80 11.26 -16.04 3.35
CA VAL A 80 11.41 -15.08 4.45
C VAL A 80 10.87 -15.64 5.77
N LYS A 81 11.34 -15.08 6.88
CA LYS A 81 10.91 -15.40 8.24
C LYS A 81 10.40 -14.14 8.93
N GLU A 82 9.70 -14.32 10.06
CA GLU A 82 9.32 -13.21 10.93
C GLU A 82 10.56 -12.45 11.42
N GLY A 83 10.51 -11.14 11.32
CA GLY A 83 11.61 -10.24 11.66
C GLY A 83 12.55 -9.89 10.50
N ASP A 84 12.50 -10.62 9.40
CA ASP A 84 13.35 -10.33 8.22
C ASP A 84 12.96 -8.99 7.58
N GLU A 85 13.97 -8.27 7.09
CA GLU A 85 13.76 -7.08 6.26
C GLU A 85 13.64 -7.50 4.79
N VAL A 86 12.65 -6.94 4.11
CA VAL A 86 12.38 -7.20 2.69
C VAL A 86 12.38 -5.89 1.91
N THR A 87 12.80 -5.96 0.65
CA THR A 87 12.77 -4.84 -0.29
C THR A 87 11.60 -4.99 -1.26
N ALA A 88 11.08 -3.86 -1.76
CA ALA A 88 10.04 -3.88 -2.78
C ALA A 88 10.46 -4.73 -4.00
N GLY A 89 9.57 -5.61 -4.47
CA GLY A 89 9.82 -6.55 -5.57
C GLY A 89 10.56 -7.84 -5.16
N GLN A 90 11.04 -7.96 -3.93
CA GLN A 90 11.68 -9.20 -3.46
C GLN A 90 10.68 -10.35 -3.42
N VAL A 91 11.05 -11.51 -3.95
CA VAL A 91 10.25 -12.73 -3.88
C VAL A 91 10.20 -13.22 -2.43
N ILE A 92 9.00 -13.38 -1.91
CA ILE A 92 8.73 -13.81 -0.52
C ILE A 92 8.14 -15.21 -0.43
N ALA A 93 7.36 -15.61 -1.43
CA ALA A 93 6.80 -16.96 -1.50
C ALA A 93 6.51 -17.34 -2.95
N ARG A 94 6.42 -18.65 -3.21
CA ARG A 94 5.95 -19.19 -4.49
C ARG A 94 4.88 -20.23 -4.24
N ILE A 95 3.79 -20.11 -5.00
CA ILE A 95 2.74 -21.09 -5.07
C ILE A 95 3.01 -22.00 -6.26
N SER A 96 3.01 -23.31 -6.05
CA SER A 96 3.10 -24.29 -7.12
C SER A 96 1.70 -24.66 -7.59
N SER A 97 1.49 -24.60 -8.89
CA SER A 97 0.25 -25.08 -9.52
C SER A 97 0.60 -25.78 -10.83
N PRO A 98 0.89 -27.11 -10.78
CA PRO A 98 1.16 -27.93 -11.97
C PRO A 98 0.04 -27.87 -13.01
N GLU A 99 -1.16 -27.56 -12.55
CA GLU A 99 -2.35 -27.40 -13.39
C GLU A 99 -2.20 -26.22 -14.37
N TYR A 100 -1.81 -25.02 -13.90
CA TYR A 100 -1.58 -23.88 -14.78
C TYR A 100 -0.38 -24.08 -15.71
N GLU A 101 0.66 -24.79 -15.27
CA GLU A 101 1.77 -25.17 -16.15
C GLU A 101 1.31 -26.11 -17.27
N ALA A 102 0.43 -27.07 -16.97
CA ALA A 102 -0.16 -27.94 -17.97
C ALA A 102 -1.07 -27.17 -18.94
N GLN A 103 -1.88 -26.25 -18.44
CA GLN A 103 -2.70 -25.35 -19.26
C GLN A 103 -1.84 -24.50 -20.21
N LEU A 104 -0.72 -23.95 -19.72
CA LEU A 104 0.21 -23.18 -20.55
C LEU A 104 0.77 -24.03 -21.70
N ARG A 105 1.17 -25.30 -21.41
CA ARG A 105 1.65 -26.19 -22.47
C ARG A 105 0.56 -26.47 -23.52
N GLY A 106 -0.70 -26.63 -23.07
CA GLY A 106 -1.85 -26.79 -23.96
C GLY A 106 -2.11 -25.55 -24.85
N ALA A 107 -2.08 -24.37 -24.24
CA ALA A 107 -2.26 -23.10 -24.97
C ALA A 107 -1.15 -22.86 -26.00
N ARG A 108 0.10 -23.15 -25.65
CA ARG A 108 1.21 -23.09 -26.60
C ARG A 108 1.07 -24.05 -27.78
N ALA A 109 0.56 -25.26 -27.52
CA ALA A 109 0.25 -26.22 -28.60
C ALA A 109 -0.86 -25.70 -29.52
N GLN A 110 -1.84 -24.96 -28.97
CA GLN A 110 -2.91 -24.34 -29.76
C GLN A 110 -2.37 -23.23 -30.67
N VAL A 111 -1.40 -22.43 -30.21
CA VAL A 111 -0.69 -21.44 -31.06
C VAL A 111 0.01 -22.15 -32.25
N LEU A 112 0.70 -23.27 -31.98
CA LEU A 112 1.36 -24.03 -33.06
C LEU A 112 0.37 -24.56 -34.08
N LYS A 113 -0.79 -25.06 -33.62
CA LYS A 113 -1.89 -25.52 -34.50
C LYS A 113 -2.43 -24.36 -35.36
N ALA A 114 -2.64 -23.18 -34.76
CA ALA A 114 -3.10 -22.01 -35.49
C ALA A 114 -2.07 -21.53 -36.55
N LYS A 115 -0.79 -21.59 -36.23
CA LYS A 115 0.30 -21.29 -37.20
C LYS A 115 0.34 -22.25 -38.36
N GLN A 116 0.07 -23.55 -38.11
CA GLN A 116 -0.05 -24.53 -39.18
C GLN A 116 -1.22 -24.23 -40.12
N ALA A 117 -2.40 -23.87 -39.56
CA ALA A 117 -3.56 -23.47 -40.34
C ALA A 117 -3.29 -22.19 -41.19
N LEU A 118 -2.46 -21.27 -40.67
CA LEU A 118 -2.02 -20.11 -41.46
C LEU A 118 -1.18 -20.56 -42.69
N ALA A 119 -0.20 -21.43 -42.50
CA ALA A 119 0.63 -21.96 -43.56
C ALA A 119 -0.22 -22.71 -44.63
N GLU A 120 -1.24 -23.44 -44.21
CA GLU A 120 -2.19 -24.09 -45.16
C GLU A 120 -2.97 -23.06 -45.97
N SER A 121 -3.43 -21.96 -45.33
CA SER A 121 -4.15 -20.88 -46.01
C SER A 121 -3.24 -20.12 -46.99
N GLU A 122 -1.98 -19.93 -46.71
CA GLU A 122 -0.98 -19.35 -47.61
C GLU A 122 -0.80 -20.21 -48.88
N ALA A 123 -0.69 -21.52 -48.70
CA ALA A 123 -0.60 -22.44 -49.83
C ALA A 123 -1.88 -22.42 -50.70
N LEU A 124 -3.04 -22.30 -50.07
CA LEU A 124 -4.32 -22.18 -50.76
C LEU A 124 -4.40 -20.88 -51.58
N ILE A 125 -3.97 -19.75 -51.01
CA ILE A 125 -3.88 -18.47 -51.76
C ILE A 125 -2.99 -18.63 -52.98
N ALA A 126 -1.81 -19.22 -52.84
CA ALA A 126 -0.88 -19.44 -53.96
C ALA A 126 -1.54 -20.25 -55.09
N GLN A 127 -2.28 -21.32 -54.73
CA GLN A 127 -3.04 -22.10 -55.72
C GLN A 127 -4.11 -21.26 -56.39
N ARG A 128 -4.99 -20.58 -55.63
CA ARG A 128 -6.09 -19.79 -56.17
C ARG A 128 -5.62 -18.63 -57.07
N LYS A 129 -4.50 -18.01 -56.69
CA LYS A 129 -3.83 -16.97 -57.47
C LYS A 129 -3.35 -17.48 -58.83
N SER A 130 -2.78 -18.67 -58.86
CA SER A 130 -2.36 -19.32 -60.11
C SER A 130 -3.54 -19.65 -61.01
N ASP A 131 -4.63 -20.19 -60.44
CA ASP A 131 -5.89 -20.46 -61.15
C ASP A 131 -6.49 -19.19 -61.75
N HIS A 132 -6.52 -18.10 -60.98
CA HIS A 132 -7.04 -16.79 -61.45
C HIS A 132 -6.17 -16.20 -62.55
N THR A 133 -4.84 -16.16 -62.37
CA THR A 133 -3.90 -15.65 -63.37
C THR A 133 -4.03 -16.41 -64.70
N TYR A 134 -4.22 -17.74 -64.66
CA TYR A 134 -4.45 -18.54 -65.86
C TYR A 134 -5.76 -18.13 -66.55
N ALA A 135 -6.86 -18.01 -65.80
CA ALA A 135 -8.18 -17.64 -66.35
C ALA A 135 -8.17 -16.22 -66.93
N GLU A 136 -7.53 -15.26 -66.28
CA GLU A 136 -7.37 -13.87 -66.72
C GLU A 136 -6.56 -13.81 -68.03
N THR A 137 -5.43 -14.51 -68.10
CA THR A 137 -4.62 -14.62 -69.31
C THR A 137 -5.41 -15.24 -70.49
N ASP A 138 -6.30 -16.21 -70.22
CA ASP A 138 -7.13 -16.84 -71.23
C ASP A 138 -8.22 -15.90 -71.78
N VAL A 139 -8.77 -15.01 -70.92
CA VAL A 139 -9.64 -13.91 -71.33
C VAL A 139 -8.90 -12.92 -72.22
N GLU A 140 -7.70 -12.47 -71.78
CA GLU A 140 -6.88 -11.52 -72.56
C GLU A 140 -6.54 -12.05 -73.97
N ARG A 141 -6.16 -13.33 -74.07
CA ARG A 141 -5.88 -13.99 -75.38
C ARG A 141 -7.13 -14.18 -76.21
N GLY A 142 -8.29 -14.41 -75.57
CA GLY A 142 -9.57 -14.61 -76.27
C GLY A 142 -10.13 -13.34 -76.87
N LYS A 143 -9.91 -12.18 -76.20
CA LYS A 143 -10.49 -10.88 -76.66
C LYS A 143 -10.21 -10.51 -78.15
N PRO A 144 -8.96 -10.52 -78.57
CA PRO A 144 -8.67 -10.18 -80.00
C PRO A 144 -9.20 -11.23 -81.00
N LEU A 145 -9.37 -12.50 -80.53
CA LEU A 145 -9.89 -13.57 -81.40
C LEU A 145 -11.40 -13.43 -81.63
N VAL A 146 -12.18 -13.00 -80.65
CA VAL A 146 -13.60 -12.69 -80.79
C VAL A 146 -13.79 -11.47 -81.67
N GLU A 147 -12.99 -10.42 -81.47
CA GLU A 147 -13.06 -9.20 -82.31
C GLU A 147 -12.81 -9.47 -83.79
N LYS A 148 -11.96 -10.45 -84.12
CA LYS A 148 -11.65 -10.90 -85.46
C LYS A 148 -12.57 -12.00 -85.98
N GLY A 149 -13.56 -12.44 -85.21
CA GLY A 149 -14.52 -13.48 -85.59
C GLY A 149 -13.96 -14.91 -85.55
N TYR A 150 -12.76 -15.14 -84.99
CA TYR A 150 -12.12 -16.46 -84.93
C TYR A 150 -12.53 -17.26 -83.71
N LEU A 151 -13.22 -16.63 -82.69
CA LEU A 151 -13.75 -17.29 -81.50
C LEU A 151 -15.25 -16.97 -81.37
N ALA A 152 -16.06 -17.99 -81.12
CA ALA A 152 -17.47 -17.78 -80.83
C ALA A 152 -17.70 -16.97 -79.56
N LYS A 153 -18.63 -16.02 -79.55
CA LYS A 153 -18.93 -15.15 -78.45
C LYS A 153 -19.29 -15.96 -77.17
N GLN A 154 -20.07 -17.03 -77.32
CA GLN A 154 -20.42 -17.91 -76.19
C GLN A 154 -19.19 -18.50 -75.45
N VAL A 155 -18.16 -18.90 -76.20
CA VAL A 155 -16.91 -19.43 -75.64
C VAL A 155 -16.13 -18.34 -74.91
N PHE A 156 -16.14 -17.10 -75.50
CA PHE A 156 -15.51 -15.98 -74.75
C PHE A 156 -16.24 -15.63 -73.47
N ASP A 157 -17.58 -15.57 -73.47
CA ASP A 157 -18.39 -15.31 -72.32
C ASP A 157 -18.13 -16.38 -71.22
N GLN A 158 -17.92 -17.63 -71.61
CA GLN A 158 -17.53 -18.72 -70.65
C GLN A 158 -16.13 -18.45 -70.01
N ARG A 159 -15.15 -17.92 -70.76
CA ARG A 159 -13.84 -17.57 -70.23
C ARG A 159 -13.93 -16.40 -69.25
N VAL A 160 -14.72 -15.36 -69.58
CA VAL A 160 -14.98 -14.24 -68.62
C VAL A 160 -15.61 -14.73 -67.33
N THR A 161 -16.68 -15.54 -67.43
CA THR A 161 -17.30 -16.12 -66.21
C THR A 161 -16.32 -16.97 -65.41
N LYS A 162 -15.42 -17.71 -66.09
CA LYS A 162 -14.39 -18.48 -65.40
C LYS A 162 -13.41 -17.60 -64.64
N ALA A 163 -12.99 -16.46 -65.22
CA ALA A 163 -12.12 -15.50 -64.56
C ALA A 163 -12.81 -14.89 -63.31
N GLU A 164 -14.08 -14.50 -63.45
CA GLU A 164 -14.88 -14.00 -62.29
C GLU A 164 -15.02 -15.01 -61.17
N VAL A 165 -15.26 -16.30 -61.50
CA VAL A 165 -15.34 -17.38 -60.49
C VAL A 165 -14.02 -17.61 -59.79
N THR A 166 -12.89 -17.59 -60.56
CA THR A 166 -11.55 -17.76 -59.94
C THR A 166 -11.14 -16.57 -59.09
N ASP A 167 -11.52 -15.33 -59.49
CA ASP A 167 -11.32 -14.12 -58.68
C ASP A 167 -12.10 -14.22 -57.32
N ALA A 168 -13.38 -14.60 -57.39
CA ALA A 168 -14.17 -14.80 -56.18
C ALA A 168 -13.57 -15.88 -55.26
N ALA A 169 -13.01 -16.96 -55.85
CA ALA A 169 -12.34 -18.02 -55.10
C ALA A 169 -11.02 -17.52 -54.47
N LEU A 170 -10.27 -16.65 -55.12
CA LEU A 170 -9.05 -16.03 -54.56
C LEU A 170 -9.41 -15.14 -53.36
N ARG A 171 -10.41 -14.25 -53.52
CA ARG A 171 -10.86 -13.40 -52.41
C ARG A 171 -11.36 -14.22 -51.22
N ALA A 172 -12.03 -15.35 -51.46
CA ALA A 172 -12.43 -16.25 -50.35
C ALA A 172 -11.22 -16.86 -49.65
N ALA A 173 -10.17 -17.25 -50.36
CA ALA A 173 -8.94 -17.75 -49.77
C ALA A 173 -8.17 -16.66 -48.98
N GLU A 174 -8.17 -15.42 -49.46
CA GLU A 174 -7.60 -14.28 -48.74
C GLU A 174 -8.34 -13.99 -47.44
N ALA A 175 -9.68 -14.03 -47.42
CA ALA A 175 -10.48 -13.88 -46.24
C ALA A 175 -10.23 -15.04 -45.22
N GLN A 176 -10.04 -16.27 -45.73
CA GLN A 176 -9.68 -17.42 -44.87
C GLN A 176 -8.28 -17.25 -44.26
N HIS A 177 -7.33 -16.70 -45.00
CA HIS A 177 -6.00 -16.40 -44.47
C HIS A 177 -6.05 -15.33 -43.39
N GLU A 178 -6.82 -14.26 -43.56
CA GLU A 178 -7.03 -13.24 -42.54
C GLU A 178 -7.64 -13.84 -41.26
N ALA A 179 -8.67 -14.71 -41.45
CA ALA A 179 -9.26 -15.43 -40.29
C ALA A 179 -8.23 -16.30 -39.56
N ALA A 180 -7.30 -16.97 -40.29
CA ALA A 180 -6.24 -17.76 -39.68
C ALA A 180 -5.22 -16.87 -38.88
N GLN A 181 -4.93 -15.67 -39.40
CA GLN A 181 -4.10 -14.69 -38.63
C GLN A 181 -4.77 -14.27 -37.31
N PHE A 182 -6.07 -14.00 -37.33
CA PHE A 182 -6.80 -13.69 -36.09
C PHE A 182 -6.85 -14.87 -35.12
N ALA A 183 -6.94 -16.10 -35.63
CA ALA A 183 -6.89 -17.29 -34.79
C ALA A 183 -5.56 -17.43 -34.04
N ILE A 184 -4.42 -17.05 -34.67
CA ILE A 184 -3.12 -17.01 -33.98
C ILE A 184 -3.16 -15.99 -32.85
N LYS A 185 -3.61 -14.76 -33.11
CA LYS A 185 -3.67 -13.70 -32.10
C LYS A 185 -4.54 -14.11 -30.91
N SER A 186 -5.67 -14.77 -31.17
CA SER A 186 -6.55 -15.31 -30.12
C SER A 186 -5.85 -16.38 -29.27
N ALA A 187 -5.12 -17.29 -29.93
CA ALA A 187 -4.38 -18.33 -29.20
C ALA A 187 -3.19 -17.77 -28.41
N GLU A 188 -2.51 -16.74 -28.91
CA GLU A 188 -1.44 -16.06 -28.24
C GLU A 188 -1.95 -15.28 -26.99
N ALA A 189 -3.12 -14.63 -27.10
CA ALA A 189 -3.75 -13.98 -25.95
C ALA A 189 -4.08 -14.97 -24.81
N GLU A 190 -4.44 -16.20 -25.14
CA GLU A 190 -4.67 -17.25 -24.13
C GLU A 190 -3.37 -17.68 -23.45
N VAL A 191 -2.24 -17.74 -24.16
CA VAL A 191 -0.91 -17.96 -23.58
C VAL A 191 -0.56 -16.85 -22.62
N GLU A 192 -0.72 -15.58 -23.03
CA GLU A 192 -0.45 -14.41 -22.18
C GLU A 192 -1.30 -14.41 -20.92
N ARG A 193 -2.58 -14.79 -21.02
CA ARG A 193 -3.48 -14.90 -19.86
C ARG A 193 -2.96 -15.90 -18.82
N ILE A 194 -2.48 -17.07 -19.28
CA ILE A 194 -1.99 -18.12 -18.38
C ILE A 194 -0.60 -17.73 -17.83
N ASP A 195 0.27 -17.14 -18.63
CA ASP A 195 1.57 -16.64 -18.18
C ASP A 195 1.39 -15.56 -17.09
N ALA A 196 0.41 -14.65 -17.22
CA ALA A 196 0.09 -13.68 -16.19
C ALA A 196 -0.34 -14.35 -14.87
N ILE A 197 -1.11 -15.43 -14.93
CA ILE A 197 -1.46 -16.21 -13.73
C ILE A 197 -0.20 -16.81 -13.09
N LEU A 198 0.70 -17.38 -13.89
CA LEU A 198 1.95 -17.98 -13.38
C LEU A 198 2.88 -16.94 -12.74
N VAL A 199 2.91 -15.72 -13.26
CA VAL A 199 3.63 -14.59 -12.64
C VAL A 199 3.03 -14.27 -11.27
N ASP A 200 1.70 -14.19 -11.17
CA ASP A 200 0.97 -13.89 -9.94
C ASP A 200 1.09 -15.00 -8.86
N LEU A 201 1.48 -16.23 -9.24
CA LEU A 201 1.81 -17.30 -8.31
C LEU A 201 3.16 -17.07 -7.59
N THR A 202 3.96 -16.11 -8.05
CA THR A 202 5.17 -15.66 -7.37
C THR A 202 4.83 -14.41 -6.55
N LEU A 203 4.69 -14.56 -5.23
CA LEU A 203 4.37 -13.47 -4.34
C LEU A 203 5.62 -12.64 -4.08
N VAL A 204 5.51 -11.35 -4.32
CA VAL A 204 6.58 -10.38 -4.09
C VAL A 204 6.16 -9.36 -3.03
N ALA A 205 7.14 -8.77 -2.34
CA ALA A 205 6.90 -7.68 -1.41
C ALA A 205 6.46 -6.42 -2.18
N PRO A 206 5.26 -5.85 -1.90
CA PRO A 206 4.78 -4.67 -2.62
C PRO A 206 5.53 -3.40 -2.19
N ARG A 207 6.10 -3.39 -0.99
CA ARG A 207 6.94 -2.33 -0.43
C ARG A 207 8.06 -2.91 0.41
N SER A 208 9.10 -2.09 0.62
CA SER A 208 10.17 -2.41 1.57
C SER A 208 9.63 -2.30 3.00
N GLY A 209 10.10 -3.19 3.88
CA GLY A 209 9.65 -3.20 5.27
C GLY A 209 10.15 -4.42 6.02
N ARG A 210 9.56 -4.68 7.17
CA ARG A 210 9.90 -5.85 8.00
C ARG A 210 8.73 -6.82 8.07
N VAL A 211 8.98 -8.10 7.90
CA VAL A 211 7.97 -9.17 8.08
C VAL A 211 7.54 -9.20 9.53
N GLN A 212 6.27 -8.88 9.79
CA GLN A 212 5.70 -8.87 11.14
C GLN A 212 5.14 -10.22 11.54
N TYR A 213 4.34 -10.82 10.65
CA TYR A 213 3.71 -12.12 10.88
C TYR A 213 3.85 -12.97 9.64
N LEU A 214 4.24 -14.23 9.84
CA LEU A 214 4.20 -15.28 8.83
C LEU A 214 3.06 -16.24 9.18
N ILE A 215 1.94 -16.12 8.45
CA ILE A 215 0.69 -16.83 8.76
C ILE A 215 0.72 -18.25 8.18
N HIS A 216 1.22 -18.39 6.94
CA HIS A 216 1.30 -19.67 6.25
C HIS A 216 2.73 -20.05 5.89
N ARG A 217 3.02 -21.35 5.91
CA ARG A 217 4.36 -21.91 5.69
C ARG A 217 4.43 -22.72 4.41
N ALA A 218 5.66 -22.99 3.95
CA ALA A 218 5.90 -23.88 2.82
C ALA A 218 5.27 -25.26 3.07
N GLY A 219 4.62 -25.81 2.04
CA GLY A 219 3.89 -27.08 2.07
C GLY A 219 2.38 -26.92 2.31
N GLU A 220 1.90 -25.82 2.86
CA GLU A 220 0.48 -25.58 3.10
C GLU A 220 -0.26 -25.26 1.79
N VAL A 221 -1.55 -25.61 1.74
CA VAL A 221 -2.46 -25.26 0.65
C VAL A 221 -3.24 -24.03 1.07
N VAL A 222 -3.32 -23.05 0.18
CA VAL A 222 -3.98 -21.77 0.40
C VAL A 222 -5.01 -21.50 -0.69
N ASP A 223 -6.08 -20.82 -0.32
CA ASP A 223 -7.11 -20.37 -1.23
C ASP A 223 -6.82 -18.96 -1.75
N ALA A 224 -7.53 -18.56 -2.81
CA ALA A 224 -7.46 -17.18 -3.30
C ALA A 224 -7.94 -16.20 -2.21
N GLY A 225 -7.20 -15.10 -2.01
CA GLY A 225 -7.45 -14.12 -0.96
C GLY A 225 -6.83 -14.47 0.39
N THR A 226 -6.24 -15.65 0.56
CA THR A 226 -5.57 -16.05 1.81
C THR A 226 -4.34 -15.21 2.04
N ARG A 227 -4.27 -14.56 3.21
CA ARG A 227 -3.12 -13.77 3.64
C ARG A 227 -1.97 -14.68 4.07
N ILE A 228 -0.83 -14.54 3.40
CA ILE A 228 0.37 -15.36 3.64
C ILE A 228 1.24 -14.76 4.73
N LEU A 229 1.48 -13.46 4.66
CA LEU A 229 2.26 -12.73 5.66
C LEU A 229 1.84 -11.25 5.70
N THR A 230 2.26 -10.56 6.76
CA THR A 230 2.08 -9.12 6.94
C THR A 230 3.45 -8.44 7.01
N ILE A 231 3.64 -7.39 6.23
CA ILE A 231 4.84 -6.53 6.23
C ILE A 231 4.50 -5.23 6.94
N LEU A 232 5.40 -4.75 7.80
CA LEU A 232 5.36 -3.40 8.36
C LEU A 232 6.21 -2.47 7.48
N ASP A 233 5.59 -1.42 6.98
CA ASP A 233 6.30 -0.33 6.30
C ASP A 233 6.98 0.56 7.34
N LEU A 234 8.28 0.36 7.55
CA LEU A 234 9.07 1.14 8.51
C LEU A 234 9.42 2.55 7.99
N GLY A 235 9.09 2.86 6.75
CA GLY A 235 9.17 4.21 6.19
C GLY A 235 7.92 5.05 6.47
N ASP A 236 6.83 4.41 6.94
CA ASP A 236 5.54 5.05 7.23
C ASP A 236 5.12 4.76 8.67
N VAL A 237 5.79 5.43 9.62
CA VAL A 237 5.59 5.29 11.07
C VAL A 237 4.93 6.55 11.63
N TYR A 238 3.90 6.38 12.42
CA TYR A 238 3.15 7.48 13.03
C TYR A 238 2.73 7.13 14.46
N MET A 239 2.44 8.17 15.24
CA MET A 239 1.80 8.02 16.54
C MET A 239 0.33 8.37 16.41
N THR A 240 -0.54 7.46 16.81
CA THR A 240 -1.97 7.74 16.96
C THR A 240 -2.22 8.34 18.34
N ILE A 241 -2.84 9.52 18.37
CA ILE A 241 -3.25 10.24 19.58
C ILE A 241 -4.74 10.57 19.51
N TYR A 242 -5.31 10.89 20.66
CA TYR A 242 -6.72 11.27 20.80
C TYR A 242 -6.84 12.57 21.58
N LEU A 243 -7.49 13.56 20.96
CA LEU A 243 -7.71 14.88 21.58
C LEU A 243 -9.19 15.23 21.66
N PRO A 244 -9.61 15.98 22.69
CA PRO A 244 -10.96 16.54 22.78
C PRO A 244 -11.29 17.46 21.60
N ALA A 245 -12.58 17.57 21.25
CA ALA A 245 -13.08 18.35 20.12
C ALA A 245 -12.57 19.80 20.11
N ALA A 246 -12.53 20.46 21.28
CA ALA A 246 -12.07 21.84 21.39
C ALA A 246 -10.61 22.04 20.96
N GLN A 247 -9.74 21.06 21.22
CA GLN A 247 -8.31 21.09 20.83
C GLN A 247 -8.12 20.59 19.40
N ALA A 248 -8.81 19.50 19.02
CA ALA A 248 -8.69 18.92 17.69
C ALA A 248 -9.15 19.89 16.57
N GLY A 249 -10.18 20.70 16.85
CA GLY A 249 -10.70 21.69 15.91
C GLY A 249 -9.77 22.87 15.60
N GLN A 250 -8.70 23.04 16.38
CA GLN A 250 -7.69 24.09 16.17
C GLN A 250 -6.48 23.61 15.34
N LEU A 251 -6.41 22.29 15.05
CA LEU A 251 -5.28 21.67 14.38
C LEU A 251 -5.48 21.62 12.87
N ALA A 252 -4.43 21.90 12.11
CA ALA A 252 -4.39 21.77 10.68
C ALA A 252 -3.44 20.64 10.24
N LEU A 253 -3.68 20.10 9.05
CA LEU A 253 -2.76 19.15 8.41
C LEU A 253 -1.44 19.85 8.12
N GLY A 254 -0.34 19.20 8.47
CA GLY A 254 1.02 19.74 8.32
C GLY A 254 1.53 20.50 9.54
N ASP A 255 0.69 20.73 10.56
CA ASP A 255 1.15 21.37 11.78
C ASP A 255 2.25 20.56 12.47
N GLU A 256 3.19 21.28 13.07
CA GLU A 256 4.31 20.70 13.78
C GLU A 256 3.85 20.03 15.08
N ALA A 257 4.33 18.85 15.30
CA ALA A 257 4.10 18.06 16.49
C ALA A 257 5.42 17.51 17.06
N ARG A 258 5.40 17.10 18.30
CA ARG A 258 6.51 16.44 18.98
C ARG A 258 6.01 15.16 19.63
N MET A 259 6.89 14.18 19.78
CA MET A 259 6.56 12.98 20.52
C MET A 259 7.72 12.51 21.37
N THR A 260 7.40 11.95 22.51
CA THR A 260 8.35 11.23 23.38
C THR A 260 7.86 9.81 23.58
N LEU A 261 8.79 8.87 23.73
CA LEU A 261 8.47 7.45 23.94
C LEU A 261 8.75 7.07 25.37
N ASP A 262 7.88 6.30 26.02
CA ASP A 262 8.04 5.88 27.40
C ASP A 262 9.38 5.17 27.69
N PRO A 263 9.90 4.28 26.79
CA PRO A 263 11.22 3.67 27.00
C PRO A 263 12.39 4.65 26.88
N PHE A 264 12.19 5.79 26.20
CA PHE A 264 13.24 6.77 25.89
C PHE A 264 12.75 8.21 26.12
N PRO A 265 12.41 8.59 27.37
CA PRO A 265 11.74 9.86 27.66
C PRO A 265 12.61 11.10 27.40
N HIS A 266 13.93 10.93 27.22
CA HIS A 266 14.86 12.01 26.94
C HIS A 266 14.94 12.40 25.45
N TYR A 267 14.42 11.54 24.57
CA TYR A 267 14.41 11.85 23.14
C TYR A 267 13.07 12.48 22.74
N VAL A 268 13.16 13.59 22.03
CA VAL A 268 12.02 14.30 21.47
C VAL A 268 12.07 14.18 19.97
N ILE A 269 11.14 13.39 19.43
CA ILE A 269 11.07 13.06 18.01
C ILE A 269 10.16 14.10 17.32
N PRO A 270 10.64 14.78 16.27
CA PRO A 270 9.81 15.69 15.49
C PRO A 270 8.80 14.89 14.66
N ALA A 271 7.60 15.44 14.56
CA ALA A 271 6.53 14.88 13.77
C ALA A 271 5.67 15.99 13.16
N THR A 272 4.83 15.63 12.21
CA THR A 272 3.83 16.51 11.61
C THR A 272 2.46 15.86 11.66
N ILE A 273 1.41 16.66 11.76
CA ILE A 273 0.04 16.18 11.73
C ILE A 273 -0.28 15.74 10.30
N SER A 274 -0.43 14.43 10.07
CA SER A 274 -0.76 13.86 8.77
C SER A 274 -2.24 13.57 8.59
N PHE A 275 -2.98 13.45 9.71
CA PHE A 275 -4.40 13.13 9.67
C PHE A 275 -5.12 13.67 10.92
N VAL A 276 -6.27 14.27 10.70
CA VAL A 276 -7.24 14.64 11.74
C VAL A 276 -8.57 13.99 11.35
N ALA A 277 -9.13 13.16 12.21
CA ALA A 277 -10.42 12.52 11.92
C ALA A 277 -11.52 13.55 11.78
N THR A 278 -12.39 13.41 10.78
CA THR A 278 -13.58 14.23 10.60
C THR A 278 -14.72 13.82 11.53
N ASP A 279 -14.71 12.55 11.94
CA ASP A 279 -15.70 11.98 12.83
C ASP A 279 -15.11 11.73 14.21
N ALA A 280 -15.85 12.09 15.25
CA ALA A 280 -15.46 11.80 16.62
C ALA A 280 -15.51 10.29 16.88
N GLN A 281 -14.47 9.75 17.49
CA GLN A 281 -14.51 8.38 18.01
C GLN A 281 -15.12 8.43 19.40
N PHE A 282 -16.29 7.85 19.52
CA PHE A 282 -17.03 7.86 20.76
C PHE A 282 -17.68 6.50 21.08
N THR A 283 -17.74 6.19 22.36
CA THR A 283 -18.60 5.14 22.91
C THR A 283 -19.85 5.83 23.49
N PRO A 284 -20.95 5.91 22.75
CA PRO A 284 -22.07 6.73 23.21
C PRO A 284 -23.26 5.92 23.69
N LYS A 285 -24.02 6.56 24.56
CA LYS A 285 -25.43 6.21 24.66
C LYS A 285 -26.36 7.35 24.26
N SER A 286 -25.94 8.50 23.98
CA SER A 286 -26.65 9.65 23.37
C SER A 286 -25.91 10.94 23.71
N VAL A 287 -25.66 11.80 22.71
CA VAL A 287 -24.94 13.06 22.90
C VAL A 287 -26.01 14.17 23.02
N GLU A 288 -26.56 14.36 24.20
CA GLU A 288 -27.57 15.37 24.41
C GLU A 288 -27.10 16.51 25.33
N THR A 289 -26.09 16.30 26.17
CA THR A 289 -25.59 17.31 27.10
C THR A 289 -24.29 17.97 26.66
N LYS A 290 -24.02 19.19 27.14
CA LYS A 290 -22.76 19.90 26.86
C LYS A 290 -21.56 19.15 27.39
N GLU A 291 -21.67 18.51 28.56
CA GLU A 291 -20.61 17.73 29.18
C GLU A 291 -20.29 16.43 28.40
N GLU A 292 -21.26 15.87 27.70
CA GLU A 292 -21.03 14.70 26.84
C GLU A 292 -20.35 15.08 25.53
N ARG A 293 -20.67 16.26 24.98
CA ARG A 293 -19.97 16.79 23.81
C ARG A 293 -18.50 17.11 24.08
N GLU A 294 -18.14 17.53 25.27
CA GLU A 294 -16.75 17.77 25.69
C GLU A 294 -15.95 16.48 25.80
N LYS A 295 -16.59 15.32 25.93
CA LYS A 295 -15.93 13.98 25.94
C LYS A 295 -15.69 13.41 24.53
N LEU A 296 -16.19 14.07 23.48
CA LEU A 296 -15.89 13.66 22.10
C LEU A 296 -14.40 13.79 21.83
N ILE A 297 -13.78 12.70 21.41
CA ILE A 297 -12.36 12.65 21.10
C ILE A 297 -12.16 12.39 19.60
N PHE A 298 -11.19 13.07 19.03
CA PHE A 298 -10.82 12.93 17.62
C PHE A 298 -9.47 12.23 17.52
N ARG A 299 -9.38 11.29 16.61
CA ARG A 299 -8.13 10.59 16.30
C ARG A 299 -7.26 11.47 15.42
N ILE A 300 -6.01 11.62 15.81
CA ILE A 300 -5.00 12.39 15.09
C ILE A 300 -3.79 11.49 14.87
N LYS A 301 -3.19 11.55 13.69
CA LYS A 301 -1.93 10.87 13.40
C LYS A 301 -0.80 11.89 13.32
N LEU A 302 0.22 11.63 14.10
CA LEU A 302 1.49 12.37 14.09
C LEU A 302 2.50 11.55 13.30
N GLN A 303 2.82 11.99 12.09
CA GLN A 303 3.74 11.32 11.17
C GLN A 303 5.17 11.66 11.52
N VAL A 304 6.03 10.65 11.67
CA VAL A 304 7.47 10.85 11.84
C VAL A 304 8.10 11.18 10.49
N ASP A 305 9.05 12.13 10.46
CA ASP A 305 9.77 12.47 9.24
C ASP A 305 10.51 11.23 8.68
N PRO A 306 10.29 10.86 7.40
CA PRO A 306 10.99 9.74 6.76
C PRO A 306 12.51 9.82 6.84
N LYS A 307 13.10 11.04 6.90
CA LYS A 307 14.55 11.23 7.08
C LYS A 307 15.05 10.76 8.44
N VAL A 308 14.22 10.90 9.46
CA VAL A 308 14.53 10.39 10.81
C VAL A 308 14.39 8.86 10.80
N LEU A 309 13.30 8.33 10.23
CA LEU A 309 13.07 6.89 10.13
C LEU A 309 14.20 6.17 9.38
N GLY A 310 14.71 6.74 8.29
CA GLY A 310 15.82 6.15 7.52
C GLY A 310 17.10 5.92 8.33
N LYS A 311 17.34 6.72 9.38
CA LYS A 311 18.51 6.56 10.27
C LYS A 311 18.27 5.52 11.39
N TYR A 312 17.03 5.36 11.85
CA TYR A 312 16.69 4.58 13.04
C TYR A 312 15.75 3.40 12.77
N HIS A 313 15.56 3.00 11.51
CA HIS A 313 14.59 1.97 11.09
C HIS A 313 14.75 0.63 11.83
N THR A 314 15.97 0.24 12.19
CA THR A 314 16.24 -1.00 12.94
C THR A 314 15.75 -0.93 14.39
N GLN A 315 15.63 0.26 14.96
CA GLN A 315 15.22 0.49 16.35
C GLN A 315 13.71 0.70 16.50
N VAL A 316 13.02 1.00 15.38
CA VAL A 316 11.57 1.23 15.40
C VAL A 316 10.82 -0.03 15.81
N LYS A 317 10.01 0.11 16.85
CA LYS A 317 9.10 -0.93 17.35
C LYS A 317 7.69 -0.37 17.38
N THR A 318 6.77 -1.03 16.73
CA THR A 318 5.34 -0.70 16.79
C THR A 318 4.75 -1.12 18.13
N GLY A 319 3.68 -0.46 18.55
CA GLY A 319 3.03 -0.73 19.81
C GLY A 319 3.63 -0.02 21.03
N VAL A 320 4.77 0.63 20.90
CA VAL A 320 5.38 1.44 21.95
C VAL A 320 4.46 2.61 22.31
N ARG A 321 4.27 2.82 23.62
CA ARG A 321 3.51 3.95 24.13
C ARG A 321 4.40 5.17 24.30
N GLY A 322 3.78 6.34 24.31
CA GLY A 322 4.46 7.60 24.53
C GLY A 322 3.48 8.75 24.65
N MET A 323 4.01 9.95 24.62
CA MET A 323 3.24 11.19 24.68
C MET A 323 3.36 11.94 23.37
N GLY A 324 2.24 12.33 22.80
CA GLY A 324 2.18 13.26 21.68
C GLY A 324 1.90 14.68 22.18
N PHE A 325 2.60 15.64 21.59
CA PHE A 325 2.47 17.07 21.85
C PHE A 325 2.14 17.77 20.55
N VAL A 326 1.10 18.58 20.54
CA VAL A 326 0.66 19.36 19.37
C VAL A 326 0.42 20.80 19.79
N ARG A 327 0.69 21.74 18.90
CA ARG A 327 0.35 23.16 19.11
C ARG A 327 -1.09 23.40 18.71
N THR A 328 -1.89 23.84 19.65
CA THR A 328 -3.27 24.28 19.40
C THR A 328 -3.32 25.76 19.03
N GLU A 329 -2.27 26.53 19.35
CA GLU A 329 -2.14 27.94 18.97
C GLU A 329 -0.85 28.12 18.18
N THR A 330 -0.93 28.74 17.01
CA THR A 330 0.21 28.95 16.10
C THR A 330 1.30 29.82 16.74
N ALA A 331 0.93 30.70 17.68
CA ALA A 331 1.86 31.58 18.40
C ALA A 331 2.61 30.90 19.55
N ALA A 332 2.19 29.70 19.99
CA ALA A 332 2.82 28.99 21.08
C ALA A 332 4.23 28.53 20.70
N SER A 333 5.24 28.89 21.50
CA SER A 333 6.61 28.41 21.34
C SER A 333 6.81 27.08 22.04
N TRP A 334 7.63 26.19 21.44
CA TRP A 334 8.01 24.94 22.10
C TRP A 334 8.88 25.23 23.32
N PRO A 335 8.57 24.69 24.50
CA PRO A 335 9.43 24.83 25.67
C PRO A 335 10.73 24.04 25.49
N ASP A 336 11.78 24.43 26.22
CA ASP A 336 13.13 23.84 26.07
C ASP A 336 13.16 22.32 26.30
N ASN A 337 12.31 21.79 27.20
CA ASN A 337 12.20 20.36 27.46
C ASN A 337 11.56 19.57 26.31
N LEU A 338 10.98 20.22 25.31
CA LEU A 338 10.46 19.65 24.09
C LEU A 338 11.29 20.05 22.87
N ALA A 339 12.49 20.61 23.06
CA ALA A 339 13.43 20.81 21.94
C ALA A 339 13.76 19.46 21.28
N VAL A 340 13.85 19.43 19.94
CA VAL A 340 14.18 18.19 19.20
C VAL A 340 15.48 17.62 19.67
N ASN A 341 15.44 16.40 20.17
CA ASN A 341 16.60 15.64 20.63
C ASN A 341 16.46 14.21 20.14
N LEU A 342 17.32 13.81 19.22
CA LEU A 342 17.34 12.46 18.63
C LEU A 342 18.47 11.63 19.24
N PRO A 343 18.38 10.29 19.26
CA PRO A 343 19.43 9.40 19.77
C PRO A 343 20.72 9.48 18.97
#